data_28c4608c59b359a9fe03525f64557d95
#
_entry.id   28c4608c59b359a9fe03525f64557d95
#
_cell.length_a   1.000
_cell.length_b   1.000
_cell.length_c   1.000
_cell.angle_alpha   90.00
_cell.angle_beta   90.00
_cell.angle_gamma   90.00
#
_symmetry.space_group_name_H-M   'P 1'
#
loop_
_entity.id
_entity.type
_entity.pdbx_description
1 polymer ?
#
loop_
_entity_poly.entity_id
_entity_poly.type
_entity_poly.pdbx_seq_one_letter_code
_entity_poly.pdbx_strand_id
1 'polypeptide(L)'
;LNAYADRVMDLHPAETYIQNHLADTLLYQYGVLAYLKKLTDTDEDDKLETLTLEDMIHVKQNVPKDKSGNIIAVYYAFGEIDNPSSASMEGISSAKVVNDLRKLREDEHVKAVVLRVNSPGGSAYGSEQMWREVNLLKAEKPVIVSMGDYAASGGYYMSCAADYIVAEPTTLTGSIGIFGMIPNMEGLLTDKLELHFDVVKTNQMSDFGSLNRPFSADERALMQNY
;
A
#
# COMPACT_ATOMS: atom_id res chain seq x y z
N LEU A 1 -14.12 6.86 18.14
CA LEU A 1 -13.68 7.08 16.75
C LEU A 1 -14.69 6.54 15.75
N ASN A 2 -15.10 5.25 15.81
CA ASN A 2 -16.01 4.64 14.83
C ASN A 2 -17.33 5.42 14.69
N ALA A 3 -17.96 5.85 15.81
CA ALA A 3 -19.19 6.63 15.77
C ALA A 3 -19.04 8.00 15.08
N TYR A 4 -17.82 8.53 15.00
CA TYR A 4 -17.53 9.77 14.27
C TYR A 4 -17.26 9.49 12.79
N ALA A 5 -16.61 8.40 12.47
CA ALA A 5 -16.45 7.95 11.09
C ALA A 5 -17.83 7.68 10.44
N ASP A 6 -18.74 7.03 11.16
CA ASP A 6 -20.11 6.78 10.69
C ASP A 6 -20.92 8.05 10.41
N ARG A 7 -20.52 9.18 10.99
CA ARG A 7 -21.15 10.49 10.77
C ARG A 7 -20.46 11.33 9.70
N VAL A 8 -19.39 10.83 9.07
CA VAL A 8 -18.62 11.56 8.06
C VAL A 8 -18.21 12.95 8.56
N MET A 9 -17.51 12.98 9.69
CA MET A 9 -17.20 14.21 10.44
C MET A 9 -16.44 15.26 9.64
N ASP A 10 -15.68 14.88 8.63
CA ASP A 10 -14.96 15.79 7.73
C ASP A 10 -15.87 16.68 6.87
N LEU A 11 -17.15 16.34 6.75
CA LEU A 11 -18.16 17.19 6.10
C LEU A 11 -18.84 18.18 7.05
N HIS A 12 -18.48 18.15 8.34
CA HIS A 12 -19.05 19.06 9.34
C HIS A 12 -18.15 20.28 9.56
N PRO A 13 -18.70 21.40 10.08
CA PRO A 13 -17.89 22.55 10.49
C PRO A 13 -16.82 22.16 11.50
N ALA A 14 -15.65 22.81 11.43
CA ALA A 14 -14.51 22.48 12.28
C ALA A 14 -14.80 22.55 13.79
N GLU A 15 -15.73 23.44 14.21
CA GLU A 15 -16.19 23.58 15.60
C GLU A 15 -16.78 22.26 16.15
N THR A 16 -17.28 21.40 15.26
CA THR A 16 -17.84 20.08 15.63
C THR A 16 -16.76 19.17 16.24
N TYR A 17 -15.49 19.32 15.85
CA TYR A 17 -14.40 18.56 16.43
C TYR A 17 -14.17 18.92 17.91
N ILE A 18 -14.30 20.20 18.28
CA ILE A 18 -14.22 20.64 19.68
C ILE A 18 -15.44 20.13 20.47
N GLN A 19 -16.65 20.29 19.93
CA GLN A 19 -17.88 19.84 20.58
C GLN A 19 -17.90 18.34 20.89
N ASN A 20 -17.21 17.55 20.07
CA ASN A 20 -17.11 16.11 20.24
C ASN A 20 -15.80 15.66 20.91
N HIS A 21 -15.03 16.60 21.48
CA HIS A 21 -13.76 16.31 22.19
C HIS A 21 -12.71 15.57 21.33
N LEU A 22 -12.71 15.82 20.01
CA LEU A 22 -11.70 15.31 19.08
C LEU A 22 -10.52 16.26 18.94
N ALA A 23 -10.71 17.51 19.31
CA ALA A 23 -9.69 18.54 19.39
C ALA A 23 -9.98 19.45 20.58
N ASP A 24 -8.97 19.99 21.21
CA ASP A 24 -9.09 20.90 22.34
C ASP A 24 -9.36 22.34 21.87
N THR A 25 -8.83 22.68 20.71
CA THR A 25 -8.99 24.02 20.11
C THR A 25 -8.79 24.01 18.61
N LEU A 26 -9.24 25.06 17.95
CA LEU A 26 -8.99 25.35 16.54
C LEU A 26 -8.04 26.54 16.43
N LEU A 27 -6.95 26.36 15.70
CA LEU A 27 -5.94 27.40 15.49
C LEU A 27 -5.57 27.49 14.02
N TYR A 28 -5.36 28.70 13.54
CA TYR A 28 -4.62 28.89 12.30
C TYR A 28 -3.13 28.54 12.50
N GLN A 29 -2.42 28.25 11.43
CA GLN A 29 -1.00 27.87 11.49
C GLN A 29 -0.14 28.84 12.33
N TYR A 30 -0.39 30.13 12.21
CA TYR A 30 0.29 31.15 13.04
C TYR A 30 -0.03 30.98 14.54
N GLY A 31 -1.27 30.70 14.88
CA GLY A 31 -1.70 30.47 16.26
C GLY A 31 -1.09 29.21 16.87
N VAL A 32 -0.85 28.16 16.04
CA VAL A 32 -0.15 26.94 16.50
C VAL A 32 1.27 27.27 16.96
N LEU A 33 2.00 28.09 16.20
CA LEU A 33 3.36 28.50 16.60
C LEU A 33 3.38 29.27 17.90
N ALA A 34 2.47 30.25 18.07
CA ALA A 34 2.34 30.99 19.32
C ALA A 34 1.98 30.08 20.50
N TYR A 35 1.09 29.11 20.27
CA TYR A 35 0.72 28.14 21.28
C TYR A 35 1.89 27.24 21.69
N LEU A 36 2.69 26.77 20.73
CA LEU A 36 3.88 25.96 20.99
C LEU A 36 4.93 26.75 21.76
N LYS A 37 5.19 28.02 21.41
CA LYS A 37 6.09 28.90 22.16
C LYS A 37 5.65 29.06 23.62
N LYS A 38 4.36 29.24 23.85
CA LYS A 38 3.81 29.28 25.20
C LYS A 38 3.99 27.96 25.99
N LEU A 39 3.84 26.84 25.34
CA LEU A 39 4.04 25.51 25.98
C LEU A 39 5.51 25.24 26.33
N THR A 40 6.44 25.79 25.57
CA THR A 40 7.89 25.61 25.74
C THR A 40 8.55 26.75 26.52
N ASP A 41 7.79 27.67 27.02
CA ASP A 41 8.28 28.89 27.72
C ASP A 41 9.29 29.68 26.87
N THR A 42 9.02 29.76 25.57
CA THR A 42 9.84 30.46 24.58
C THR A 42 9.25 31.86 24.35
N ASP A 43 10.09 32.90 24.41
CA ASP A 43 9.66 34.27 24.18
C ASP A 43 9.07 34.46 22.76
N GLU A 44 8.16 35.43 22.60
CA GLU A 44 7.49 35.67 21.31
C GLU A 44 8.46 35.98 20.18
N ASP A 45 9.53 36.70 20.49
CA ASP A 45 10.55 37.12 19.52
C ASP A 45 11.60 36.02 19.24
N ASP A 46 11.68 35.02 20.09
CA ASP A 46 12.65 33.94 19.94
C ASP A 46 12.17 32.84 18.95
N LYS A 47 13.11 32.18 18.33
CA LYS A 47 12.83 31.05 17.44
C LYS A 47 12.54 29.81 18.26
N LEU A 48 11.42 29.14 17.95
CA LEU A 48 11.12 27.84 18.54
C LEU A 48 12.19 26.81 18.15
N GLU A 49 12.84 26.21 19.14
CA GLU A 49 13.77 25.11 18.91
C GLU A 49 12.99 23.84 18.55
N THR A 50 13.28 23.28 17.39
CA THR A 50 12.62 22.07 16.88
C THR A 50 13.66 21.04 16.49
N LEU A 51 13.34 19.77 16.69
CA LEU A 51 14.11 18.66 16.18
C LEU A 51 13.39 18.08 14.96
N THR A 52 14.15 17.81 13.92
CA THR A 52 13.65 17.06 12.77
C THR A 52 13.67 15.55 13.06
N LEU A 53 12.97 14.76 12.24
CA LEU A 53 13.08 13.30 12.32
C LEU A 53 14.52 12.82 12.09
N GLU A 54 15.29 13.54 11.27
CA GLU A 54 16.70 13.25 11.01
C GLU A 54 17.56 13.50 12.26
N ASP A 55 17.31 14.59 12.98
CA ASP A 55 17.98 14.86 14.26
C ASP A 55 17.66 13.75 15.28
N MET A 56 16.42 13.25 15.29
CA MET A 56 15.99 12.18 16.20
C MET A 56 16.68 10.84 15.92
N ILE A 57 17.07 10.56 14.70
CA ILE A 57 17.82 9.35 14.33
C ILE A 57 19.21 9.37 15.00
N HIS A 58 19.79 10.55 15.20
CA HIS A 58 21.11 10.73 15.80
C HIS A 58 21.11 10.81 17.33
N VAL A 59 19.93 10.83 17.96
CA VAL A 59 19.85 10.78 19.44
C VAL A 59 20.43 9.48 19.95
N LYS A 60 21.42 9.57 20.85
CA LYS A 60 22.02 8.39 21.49
C LYS A 60 20.96 7.65 22.28
N GLN A 61 20.51 6.54 21.74
CA GLN A 61 19.62 5.66 22.48
C GLN A 61 20.42 4.90 23.53
N ASN A 62 19.94 4.90 24.75
CA ASN A 62 20.54 4.16 25.86
C ASN A 62 20.08 2.68 25.82
N VAL A 63 20.17 2.06 24.62
CA VAL A 63 19.81 0.66 24.41
C VAL A 63 21.03 -0.21 24.69
N PRO A 64 20.92 -1.23 25.54
CA PRO A 64 21.99 -2.18 25.74
C PRO A 64 22.43 -2.76 24.39
N LYS A 65 23.74 -2.64 24.08
CA LYS A 65 24.27 -3.21 22.85
C LYS A 65 24.27 -4.73 22.98
N ASP A 66 23.48 -5.38 22.13
CA ASP A 66 23.61 -6.82 21.93
C ASP A 66 25.00 -7.14 21.34
N LYS A 67 25.68 -8.08 21.95
CA LYS A 67 27.01 -8.55 21.54
C LYS A 67 26.95 -9.90 20.83
N SER A 68 25.75 -10.45 20.60
CA SER A 68 25.58 -11.77 19.98
C SER A 68 25.95 -11.77 18.49
N GLY A 69 25.93 -10.59 17.85
CA GLY A 69 26.05 -10.47 16.40
C GLY A 69 24.77 -10.85 15.64
N ASN A 70 23.70 -11.22 16.34
CA ASN A 70 22.42 -11.52 15.73
C ASN A 70 21.72 -10.24 15.25
N ILE A 71 21.06 -10.34 14.11
CA ILE A 71 20.36 -9.21 13.45
C ILE A 71 18.88 -9.56 13.30
N ILE A 72 18.02 -8.61 13.62
CA ILE A 72 16.64 -8.57 13.15
C ILE A 72 16.60 -7.54 12.03
N ALA A 73 16.37 -7.99 10.82
CA ALA A 73 16.32 -7.11 9.65
C ALA A 73 14.93 -6.50 9.51
N VAL A 74 14.87 -5.18 9.26
CA VAL A 74 13.63 -4.49 8.88
C VAL A 74 13.76 -4.10 7.41
N TYR A 75 12.90 -4.68 6.57
CA TYR A 75 12.85 -4.40 5.14
C TYR A 75 11.63 -3.53 4.82
N TYR A 76 11.85 -2.42 4.17
CA TYR A 76 10.79 -1.46 3.80
C TYR A 76 10.35 -1.68 2.36
N ALA A 77 9.05 -1.94 2.16
CA ALA A 77 8.41 -2.09 0.86
C ALA A 77 7.31 -1.03 0.71
N PHE A 78 7.65 0.10 0.10
CA PHE A 78 6.80 1.28 -0.01
C PHE A 78 6.51 1.64 -1.46
N GLY A 79 5.25 1.98 -1.74
CA GLY A 79 4.79 2.45 -3.05
C GLY A 79 4.15 1.36 -3.91
N GLU A 80 3.92 1.68 -5.18
CA GLU A 80 3.32 0.77 -6.15
C GLU A 80 4.33 -0.27 -6.65
N ILE A 81 3.84 -1.48 -6.91
CA ILE A 81 4.66 -2.61 -7.35
C ILE A 81 4.82 -2.59 -8.86
N ASP A 82 6.08 -2.44 -9.33
CA ASP A 82 6.49 -2.49 -10.75
C ASP A 82 5.65 -1.56 -11.65
N ASN A 83 5.31 -0.37 -11.16
CA ASN A 83 4.61 0.64 -11.95
C ASN A 83 5.60 1.67 -12.51
N PRO A 84 5.98 1.56 -13.80
CA PRO A 84 6.91 2.50 -14.43
C PRO A 84 6.31 3.89 -14.68
N SER A 85 4.97 4.03 -14.56
CA SER A 85 4.27 5.30 -14.78
C SER A 85 4.20 6.18 -13.52
N SER A 86 4.56 5.63 -12.38
CA SER A 86 4.61 6.39 -11.13
C SER A 86 5.74 7.43 -11.23
N ALA A 87 5.37 8.71 -11.34
CA ALA A 87 6.29 9.83 -11.32
C ALA A 87 6.98 10.01 -9.96
N SER A 88 6.56 9.28 -8.94
CA SER A 88 7.25 9.18 -7.67
C SER A 88 8.42 8.22 -7.81
N MET A 89 9.62 8.68 -7.50
CA MET A 89 10.85 7.85 -7.49
C MET A 89 10.82 6.74 -6.43
N GLU A 90 9.72 6.57 -5.71
CA GLU A 90 9.52 5.61 -4.64
C GLU A 90 8.48 4.57 -5.06
N GLY A 91 8.94 3.53 -5.71
CA GLY A 91 8.15 2.36 -6.06
C GLY A 91 8.83 1.08 -5.59
N ILE A 92 8.04 0.02 -5.47
CA ILE A 92 8.54 -1.32 -5.21
C ILE A 92 8.97 -1.94 -6.54
N SER A 93 10.27 -2.20 -6.69
CA SER A 93 10.76 -3.11 -7.72
C SER A 93 10.72 -4.53 -7.18
N SER A 94 9.85 -5.36 -7.72
CA SER A 94 9.71 -6.76 -7.29
C SER A 94 11.02 -7.54 -7.41
N ALA A 95 11.76 -7.33 -8.50
CA ALA A 95 13.07 -7.94 -8.71
C ALA A 95 14.09 -7.56 -7.61
N LYS A 96 14.08 -6.28 -7.18
CA LYS A 96 14.94 -5.83 -6.09
C LYS A 96 14.52 -6.47 -4.77
N VAL A 97 13.24 -6.47 -4.43
CA VAL A 97 12.71 -7.06 -3.19
C VAL A 97 13.07 -8.55 -3.11
N VAL A 98 12.83 -9.31 -4.18
CA VAL A 98 13.18 -10.73 -4.27
C VAL A 98 14.67 -10.96 -4.00
N ASN A 99 15.53 -10.18 -4.64
CA ASN A 99 16.98 -10.31 -4.42
C ASN A 99 17.41 -9.95 -3.00
N ASP A 100 16.82 -8.91 -2.42
CA ASP A 100 17.16 -8.45 -1.07
C ASP A 100 16.64 -9.44 -0.02
N LEU A 101 15.41 -9.94 -0.14
CA LEU A 101 14.88 -10.98 0.77
C LEU A 101 15.70 -12.27 0.69
N ARG A 102 16.16 -12.66 -0.49
CA ARG A 102 17.07 -13.79 -0.66
C ARG A 102 18.38 -13.60 0.10
N LYS A 103 19.01 -12.43 -0.01
CA LYS A 103 20.22 -12.12 0.77
C LYS A 103 19.96 -12.19 2.28
N LEU A 104 18.81 -11.66 2.74
CA LEU A 104 18.44 -11.76 4.16
C LEU A 104 18.21 -13.22 4.61
N ARG A 105 17.69 -14.06 3.70
CA ARG A 105 17.52 -15.48 3.95
C ARG A 105 18.87 -16.21 4.08
N GLU A 106 19.82 -15.88 3.22
CA GLU A 106 21.14 -16.51 3.17
C GLU A 106 22.12 -15.99 4.22
N ASP A 107 21.87 -14.82 4.81
CA ASP A 107 22.76 -14.26 5.85
C ASP A 107 22.53 -14.95 7.21
N GLU A 108 23.53 -15.67 7.68
CA GLU A 108 23.49 -16.40 8.94
C GLU A 108 23.33 -15.50 10.19
N HIS A 109 23.67 -14.22 10.11
CA HIS A 109 23.51 -13.28 11.21
C HIS A 109 22.05 -12.81 11.33
N VAL A 110 21.29 -12.80 10.25
CA VAL A 110 19.87 -12.44 10.26
C VAL A 110 19.06 -13.59 10.85
N LYS A 111 18.41 -13.34 11.99
CA LYS A 111 17.62 -14.34 12.73
C LYS A 111 16.12 -14.20 12.54
N ALA A 112 15.65 -13.03 12.15
CA ALA A 112 14.25 -12.76 11.83
C ALA A 112 14.15 -11.56 10.88
N VAL A 113 13.06 -11.47 10.14
CA VAL A 113 12.80 -10.36 9.23
C VAL A 113 11.45 -9.72 9.55
N VAL A 114 11.44 -8.41 9.70
CA VAL A 114 10.23 -7.60 9.72
C VAL A 114 10.06 -6.96 8.36
N LEU A 115 9.00 -7.31 7.65
CA LEU A 115 8.65 -6.69 6.38
C LEU A 115 7.65 -5.55 6.63
N ARG A 116 8.12 -4.32 6.54
CA ARG A 116 7.28 -3.13 6.69
C ARG A 116 6.69 -2.76 5.33
N VAL A 117 5.38 -2.97 5.19
CA VAL A 117 4.65 -2.79 3.93
C VAL A 117 3.78 -1.54 3.99
N ASN A 118 3.94 -0.65 3.01
CA ASN A 118 3.04 0.48 2.76
C ASN A 118 2.79 0.59 1.25
N SER A 119 1.89 -0.24 0.73
CA SER A 119 1.69 -0.43 -0.71
C SER A 119 0.23 -0.63 -1.07
N PRO A 120 -0.31 0.10 -2.07
CA PRO A 120 -1.63 -0.14 -2.63
C PRO A 120 -1.68 -1.39 -3.52
N GLY A 121 -0.53 -2.01 -3.82
CA GLY A 121 -0.37 -3.10 -4.75
C GLY A 121 0.24 -2.67 -6.08
N GLY A 122 -0.06 -3.39 -7.15
CA GLY A 122 0.48 -3.16 -8.50
C GLY A 122 0.55 -4.45 -9.30
N SER A 123 1.68 -4.73 -9.93
CA SER A 123 1.89 -5.90 -10.76
C SER A 123 1.56 -7.21 -10.05
N ALA A 124 0.62 -7.99 -10.60
CA ALA A 124 0.29 -9.32 -10.09
C ALA A 124 1.49 -10.28 -10.20
N TYR A 125 2.22 -10.22 -11.31
CA TYR A 125 3.43 -11.02 -11.50
C TYR A 125 4.50 -10.67 -10.48
N GLY A 126 4.77 -9.39 -10.26
CA GLY A 126 5.73 -8.94 -9.27
C GLY A 126 5.33 -9.35 -7.84
N SER A 127 4.03 -9.26 -7.53
CA SER A 127 3.49 -9.67 -6.23
C SER A 127 3.67 -11.17 -5.98
N GLU A 128 3.42 -12.02 -6.99
CA GLU A 128 3.64 -13.47 -6.94
C GLU A 128 5.11 -13.81 -6.66
N GLN A 129 6.05 -13.15 -7.37
CA GLN A 129 7.48 -13.37 -7.17
C GLN A 129 7.91 -13.01 -5.74
N MET A 130 7.44 -11.90 -5.20
CA MET A 130 7.71 -11.48 -3.83
C MET A 130 7.06 -12.43 -2.82
N TRP A 131 5.82 -12.81 -3.00
CA TRP A 131 5.12 -13.80 -2.18
C TRP A 131 5.90 -15.13 -2.12
N ARG A 132 6.40 -15.59 -3.26
CA ARG A 132 7.22 -16.80 -3.32
C ARG A 132 8.49 -16.69 -2.50
N GLU A 133 9.20 -15.56 -2.57
CA GLU A 133 10.43 -15.36 -1.80
C GLU A 133 10.14 -15.20 -0.31
N VAL A 134 9.02 -14.57 0.07
CA VAL A 134 8.57 -14.53 1.48
C VAL A 134 8.31 -15.93 2.02
N ASN A 135 7.70 -16.83 1.24
CA ASN A 135 7.51 -18.22 1.64
C ASN A 135 8.85 -18.98 1.82
N LEU A 136 9.82 -18.73 0.95
CA LEU A 136 11.15 -19.33 1.07
C LEU A 136 11.87 -18.80 2.32
N LEU A 137 11.81 -17.50 2.56
CA LEU A 137 12.39 -16.87 3.74
C LEU A 137 11.75 -17.41 5.04
N LYS A 138 10.41 -17.48 5.07
CA LYS A 138 9.64 -18.00 6.20
C LYS A 138 10.00 -19.46 6.54
N ALA A 139 10.35 -20.27 5.56
CA ALA A 139 10.74 -21.66 5.80
C ALA A 139 12.04 -21.78 6.62
N GLU A 140 12.87 -20.73 6.65
CA GLU A 140 14.17 -20.72 7.33
C GLU A 140 14.22 -19.77 8.51
N LYS A 141 13.49 -18.67 8.50
CA LYS A 141 13.53 -17.59 9.49
C LYS A 141 12.15 -17.01 9.74
N PRO A 142 11.82 -16.62 10.99
CA PRO A 142 10.56 -15.92 11.26
C PRO A 142 10.40 -14.66 10.42
N VAL A 143 9.23 -14.52 9.78
CA VAL A 143 8.86 -13.35 9.00
C VAL A 143 7.62 -12.72 9.60
N ILE A 144 7.73 -11.47 10.04
CA ILE A 144 6.62 -10.68 10.55
C ILE A 144 6.36 -9.54 9.58
N VAL A 145 5.11 -9.36 9.18
CA VAL A 145 4.68 -8.19 8.40
C VAL A 145 4.15 -7.12 9.35
N SER A 146 4.61 -5.90 9.15
CA SER A 146 4.05 -4.70 9.77
C SER A 146 3.45 -3.82 8.67
N MET A 147 2.13 -3.71 8.65
CA MET A 147 1.41 -2.91 7.66
C MET A 147 1.42 -1.44 8.05
N GLY A 148 1.58 -0.57 7.06
CA GLY A 148 1.44 0.89 7.17
C GLY A 148 0.01 1.35 6.94
N ASP A 149 -0.14 2.49 6.28
CA ASP A 149 -1.45 3.03 5.91
C ASP A 149 -2.15 2.14 4.88
N TYR A 150 -1.36 1.57 3.96
CA TYR A 150 -1.81 0.68 2.90
C TYR A 150 -1.07 -0.65 2.91
N ALA A 151 -1.80 -1.74 2.80
CA ALA A 151 -1.26 -3.05 2.43
C ALA A 151 -2.34 -3.82 1.67
N ALA A 152 -2.68 -3.32 0.48
CA ALA A 152 -3.80 -3.78 -0.31
C ALA A 152 -3.34 -4.45 -1.61
N SER A 153 -4.18 -5.33 -2.18
CA SER A 153 -3.92 -6.03 -3.44
C SER A 153 -2.54 -6.71 -3.41
N GLY A 154 -1.59 -6.34 -4.29
CA GLY A 154 -0.21 -6.85 -4.28
C GLY A 154 0.53 -6.66 -2.96
N GLY A 155 0.25 -5.57 -2.21
CA GLY A 155 0.79 -5.35 -0.88
C GLY A 155 0.28 -6.37 0.15
N TYR A 156 -1.00 -6.73 0.08
CA TYR A 156 -1.54 -7.84 0.87
C TYR A 156 -1.00 -9.19 0.37
N TYR A 157 -0.89 -9.37 -0.94
CA TYR A 157 -0.41 -10.62 -1.55
C TYR A 157 0.98 -11.02 -1.02
N MET A 158 1.97 -10.11 -1.08
CA MET A 158 3.29 -10.43 -0.54
C MET A 158 3.30 -10.60 0.98
N SER A 159 2.31 -10.03 1.69
CA SER A 159 2.21 -10.06 3.14
C SER A 159 1.56 -11.34 3.68
N CYS A 160 0.61 -11.93 2.94
CA CYS A 160 -0.24 -13.02 3.43
C CYS A 160 0.53 -14.32 3.73
N ALA A 161 1.75 -14.46 3.22
CA ALA A 161 2.62 -15.61 3.49
C ALA A 161 3.37 -15.53 4.83
N ALA A 162 3.41 -14.38 5.50
CA ALA A 162 4.17 -14.18 6.73
C ALA A 162 3.68 -15.07 7.89
N ASP A 163 4.53 -15.25 8.91
CA ASP A 163 4.14 -15.98 10.13
C ASP A 163 3.16 -15.18 10.97
N TYR A 164 3.31 -13.85 10.95
CA TYR A 164 2.43 -12.96 11.70
C TYR A 164 2.27 -11.62 10.97
N ILE A 165 1.07 -11.05 11.04
CA ILE A 165 0.74 -9.76 10.43
C ILE A 165 0.25 -8.83 11.53
N VAL A 166 0.86 -7.65 11.60
CA VAL A 166 0.45 -6.54 12.44
C VAL A 166 -0.10 -5.43 11.56
N ALA A 167 -1.32 -5.01 11.84
CA ALA A 167 -1.98 -3.90 11.15
C ALA A 167 -2.62 -2.97 12.18
N GLU A 168 -2.67 -1.68 11.86
CA GLU A 168 -3.40 -0.71 12.64
C GLU A 168 -4.91 -0.75 12.29
N PRO A 169 -5.80 -0.31 13.18
CA PRO A 169 -7.23 -0.23 12.88
C PRO A 169 -7.57 0.65 11.66
N THR A 170 -6.66 1.55 11.30
CA THR A 170 -6.80 2.48 10.17
C THR A 170 -6.10 1.97 8.90
N THR A 171 -5.40 0.85 8.94
CA THR A 171 -4.75 0.28 7.76
C THR A 171 -5.76 -0.11 6.70
N LEU A 172 -5.62 0.44 5.50
CA LEU A 172 -6.39 -0.01 4.35
C LEU A 172 -5.72 -1.26 3.77
N THR A 173 -6.37 -2.41 3.94
CA THR A 173 -5.84 -3.71 3.52
C THR A 173 -6.90 -4.55 2.81
N GLY A 174 -6.53 -5.76 2.37
CA GLY A 174 -7.42 -6.65 1.61
C GLY A 174 -7.29 -6.41 0.12
N SER A 175 -8.41 -6.15 -0.59
CA SER A 175 -8.46 -6.15 -2.05
C SER A 175 -7.88 -7.47 -2.62
N ILE A 176 -8.40 -8.58 -2.10
CA ILE A 176 -7.93 -9.93 -2.43
C ILE A 176 -8.56 -10.34 -3.76
N GLY A 177 -7.77 -10.27 -4.83
CA GLY A 177 -8.21 -10.57 -6.19
C GLY A 177 -8.17 -9.36 -7.11
N ILE A 178 -8.77 -9.53 -8.28
CA ILE A 178 -8.89 -8.50 -9.31
C ILE A 178 -10.35 -8.39 -9.75
N PHE A 179 -10.70 -7.24 -10.27
CA PHE A 179 -12.00 -7.05 -10.91
C PHE A 179 -11.81 -6.22 -12.19
N GLY A 180 -12.72 -6.38 -13.11
CA GLY A 180 -12.73 -5.61 -14.35
C GLY A 180 -14.16 -5.43 -14.86
N MET A 181 -14.37 -4.38 -15.62
CA MET A 181 -15.61 -4.14 -16.35
C MET A 181 -15.31 -4.17 -17.84
N ILE A 182 -15.97 -5.07 -18.55
CA ILE A 182 -15.85 -5.18 -19.99
C ILE A 182 -17.20 -4.80 -20.59
N PRO A 183 -17.34 -3.57 -21.13
CA PRO A 183 -18.60 -3.13 -21.69
C PRO A 183 -18.91 -3.86 -23.00
N ASN A 184 -20.17 -4.21 -23.22
CA ASN A 184 -20.69 -4.57 -24.54
C ASN A 184 -21.36 -3.33 -25.13
N MET A 185 -20.80 -2.82 -26.22
CA MET A 185 -21.27 -1.62 -26.90
C MET A 185 -22.14 -1.93 -28.13
N GLU A 186 -22.46 -3.21 -28.40
CA GLU A 186 -23.17 -3.66 -29.59
C GLU A 186 -24.46 -2.84 -29.85
N GLY A 187 -25.33 -2.74 -28.82
CA GLY A 187 -26.58 -2.00 -28.96
C GLY A 187 -26.41 -0.51 -29.24
N LEU A 188 -25.36 0.11 -28.68
CA LEU A 188 -25.05 1.50 -29.03
C LEU A 188 -24.53 1.63 -30.44
N LEU A 189 -23.59 0.79 -30.84
CA LEU A 189 -22.91 0.88 -32.12
C LEU A 189 -23.83 0.48 -33.27
N THR A 190 -24.55 -0.63 -33.15
CA THR A 190 -25.38 -1.20 -34.21
C THR A 190 -26.76 -0.57 -34.25
N ASP A 191 -27.47 -0.48 -33.10
CA ASP A 191 -28.87 -0.08 -33.09
C ASP A 191 -29.06 1.44 -33.06
N LYS A 192 -28.11 2.20 -32.51
CA LYS A 192 -28.23 3.66 -32.40
C LYS A 192 -27.37 4.42 -33.39
N LEU A 193 -26.17 3.92 -33.69
CA LEU A 193 -25.24 4.57 -34.61
C LEU A 193 -25.24 3.93 -36.01
N GLU A 194 -25.98 2.84 -36.20
CA GLU A 194 -26.10 2.11 -37.47
C GLU A 194 -24.75 1.66 -38.07
N LEU A 195 -23.78 1.39 -37.18
CA LEU A 195 -22.46 0.90 -37.56
C LEU A 195 -22.47 -0.63 -37.67
N HIS A 196 -22.05 -1.13 -38.84
CA HIS A 196 -21.90 -2.55 -39.09
C HIS A 196 -20.43 -2.92 -39.16
N PHE A 197 -20.08 -4.06 -38.53
CA PHE A 197 -18.70 -4.52 -38.42
C PHE A 197 -18.49 -5.77 -39.25
N ASP A 198 -17.47 -5.76 -40.09
CA ASP A 198 -16.96 -6.95 -40.73
C ASP A 198 -15.62 -7.31 -40.09
N VAL A 199 -15.46 -8.58 -39.72
CA VAL A 199 -14.32 -9.03 -38.93
C VAL A 199 -13.61 -10.18 -39.63
N VAL A 200 -12.38 -9.95 -40.05
CA VAL A 200 -11.50 -10.98 -40.60
C VAL A 200 -10.69 -11.59 -39.45
N LYS A 201 -10.83 -12.89 -39.25
CA LYS A 201 -10.19 -13.62 -38.17
C LYS A 201 -9.13 -14.59 -38.71
N THR A 202 -7.99 -14.64 -38.05
CA THR A 202 -6.98 -15.67 -38.29
C THR A 202 -7.27 -16.94 -37.51
N ASN A 203 -7.90 -16.79 -36.32
CA ASN A 203 -8.24 -17.88 -35.40
C ASN A 203 -9.60 -17.60 -34.75
N GLN A 204 -10.21 -18.61 -34.15
CA GLN A 204 -11.54 -18.54 -33.56
C GLN A 204 -11.68 -17.43 -32.49
N MET A 205 -10.65 -17.19 -31.70
CA MET A 205 -10.63 -16.26 -30.58
C MET A 205 -9.85 -14.96 -30.87
N SER A 206 -9.52 -14.67 -32.15
CA SER A 206 -8.65 -13.52 -32.46
C SER A 206 -9.31 -12.15 -32.26
N ASP A 207 -10.63 -12.11 -32.12
CA ASP A 207 -11.42 -10.93 -31.76
C ASP A 207 -11.93 -10.95 -30.31
N PHE A 208 -11.31 -11.75 -29.44
CA PHE A 208 -11.62 -11.81 -28.01
C PHE A 208 -11.51 -10.42 -27.37
N GLY A 209 -12.51 -10.02 -26.60
CA GLY A 209 -12.56 -8.70 -25.97
C GLY A 209 -13.06 -7.58 -26.86
N SER A 210 -13.53 -7.85 -28.06
CA SER A 210 -14.20 -6.87 -28.92
C SER A 210 -15.41 -6.26 -28.22
N LEU A 211 -15.54 -4.93 -28.31
CA LEU A 211 -16.65 -4.19 -27.67
C LEU A 211 -17.94 -4.19 -28.50
N ASN A 212 -17.85 -4.55 -29.77
CA ASN A 212 -18.95 -4.48 -30.75
C ASN A 212 -19.82 -5.75 -30.77
N ARG A 213 -19.58 -6.69 -29.89
CA ARG A 213 -20.39 -7.90 -29.71
C ARG A 213 -20.29 -8.43 -28.26
N PRO A 214 -21.26 -9.21 -27.78
CA PRO A 214 -21.15 -9.90 -26.50
C PRO A 214 -20.09 -10.99 -26.56
N PHE A 215 -19.58 -11.38 -25.42
CA PHE A 215 -18.77 -12.58 -25.28
C PHE A 215 -19.55 -13.84 -25.65
N SER A 216 -18.91 -14.73 -26.40
CA SER A 216 -19.40 -16.10 -26.59
C SER A 216 -19.41 -16.87 -25.26
N ALA A 217 -20.02 -18.05 -25.25
CA ALA A 217 -20.02 -18.94 -24.09
C ALA A 217 -18.60 -19.35 -23.69
N ASP A 218 -17.76 -19.67 -24.68
CA ASP A 218 -16.37 -20.08 -24.46
C ASP A 218 -15.52 -18.91 -23.93
N GLU A 219 -15.70 -17.69 -24.46
CA GLU A 219 -15.02 -16.49 -23.99
C GLU A 219 -15.39 -16.16 -22.54
N ARG A 220 -16.68 -16.30 -22.17
CA ARG A 220 -17.13 -16.14 -20.78
C ARG A 220 -16.49 -17.18 -19.87
N ALA A 221 -16.44 -18.43 -20.31
CA ALA A 221 -15.80 -19.50 -19.54
C ALA A 221 -14.30 -19.24 -19.31
N LEU A 222 -13.59 -18.73 -20.31
CA LEU A 222 -12.18 -18.32 -20.17
C LEU A 222 -12.03 -17.20 -19.14
N MET A 223 -12.86 -16.15 -19.24
CA MET A 223 -12.82 -15.02 -18.29
C MET A 223 -13.19 -15.45 -16.86
N GLN A 224 -14.07 -16.43 -16.70
CA GLN A 224 -14.45 -16.94 -15.38
C GLN A 224 -13.32 -17.74 -14.73
N ASN A 225 -12.45 -18.33 -15.52
CA ASN A 225 -11.31 -19.12 -15.05
C ASN A 225 -10.05 -18.30 -14.81
N TYR A 226 -10.04 -17.06 -15.31
CA TYR A 226 -8.95 -16.11 -15.10
C TYR A 226 -9.07 -15.42 -13.75
#